data_34a44e6d06c16da972c83a8ab3b7a9ac
#
_entry.id   34a44e6d06c16da972c83a8ab3b7a9ac
#
_cell.length_a   1.000
_cell.length_b   1.000
_cell.length_c   1.000
_cell.angle_alpha   90.00
_cell.angle_beta   90.00
_cell.angle_gamma   90.00
#
_symmetry.space_group_name_H-M   'P 1'
#
loop_
_entity.id
_entity.type
_entity.pdbx_description
1 polymer ?
#
loop_
_entity_poly.entity_id
_entity_poly.type
_entity_poly.pdbx_seq_one_letter_code
_entity_poly.pdbx_strand_id
1 'polypeptide(L)'
;MIELIKGHIIEAKTFGDPVITQNGYLAAENGVVLGVYSALPERFSGVPVTDYTNQLVLQGFCDMHLHAPQYPMLGMGMDLPLMDWLKAYTFKTEAR
;
A
#
# COMPACT_ATOMS: atom_id res chain seq x y z
N MET A 1 6.92 19.33 9.89
CA MET A 1 7.84 18.31 10.45
C MET A 1 8.28 17.41 9.32
N ILE A 2 9.59 17.18 9.21
CA ILE A 2 10.16 16.27 8.21
C ILE A 2 10.18 14.86 8.79
N GLU A 3 9.69 13.91 8.02
CA GLU A 3 9.69 12.48 8.33
C GLU A 3 10.60 11.77 7.33
N LEU A 4 11.48 10.91 7.84
CA LEU A 4 12.38 10.09 7.05
C LEU A 4 12.13 8.62 7.30
N ILE A 5 11.99 7.87 6.22
CA ILE A 5 11.83 6.41 6.25
C ILE A 5 12.93 5.79 5.40
N LYS A 6 13.59 4.76 5.92
CA LYS A 6 14.59 3.97 5.21
C LYS A 6 14.04 2.58 4.91
N GLY A 7 14.24 2.09 3.69
CA GLY A 7 13.84 0.75 3.28
C GLY A 7 14.00 0.52 1.78
N HIS A 8 13.53 -0.63 1.31
CA HIS A 8 13.43 -0.88 -0.14
C HIS A 8 12.20 -0.15 -0.67
N ILE A 9 12.39 1.05 -1.23
CA ILE A 9 11.29 1.91 -1.63
C ILE A 9 10.89 1.60 -3.06
N ILE A 10 9.62 1.27 -3.25
CA ILE A 10 9.04 0.96 -4.55
C ILE A 10 8.15 2.11 -4.98
N GLU A 11 8.49 2.77 -6.08
CA GLU A 11 7.71 3.82 -6.72
C GLU A 11 7.08 3.29 -8.00
N ALA A 12 5.80 3.55 -8.20
CA ALA A 12 5.08 3.21 -9.42
C ALA A 12 4.56 4.49 -10.10
N LYS A 13 5.46 5.29 -10.65
CA LYS A 13 5.11 6.54 -11.35
C LYS A 13 4.46 6.29 -12.71
N THR A 14 4.82 5.17 -13.35
CA THR A 14 4.28 4.74 -14.64
C THR A 14 3.74 3.34 -14.49
N PHE A 15 2.57 3.08 -15.08
CA PHE A 15 1.93 1.76 -15.05
C PHE A 15 2.85 0.69 -15.65
N GLY A 16 3.05 -0.39 -14.89
CA GLY A 16 3.88 -1.52 -15.32
C GLY A 16 5.39 -1.31 -15.23
N ASP A 17 5.85 -0.15 -14.72
CA ASP A 17 7.27 0.16 -14.61
C ASP A 17 7.64 0.63 -13.18
N PRO A 18 7.69 -0.30 -12.22
CA PRO A 18 8.08 0.05 -10.86
C PRO A 18 9.58 0.35 -10.76
N VAL A 19 9.93 1.40 -10.03
CA VAL A 19 11.31 1.75 -9.70
C VAL A 19 11.60 1.37 -8.26
N ILE A 20 12.67 0.61 -8.03
CA ILE A 20 13.07 0.14 -6.70
C ILE A 20 14.36 0.84 -6.28
N THR A 21 14.31 1.55 -5.15
CA THR A 21 15.49 2.12 -4.50
C THR A 21 15.83 1.26 -3.28
N GLN A 22 16.86 0.44 -3.40
CA GLN A 22 17.27 -0.49 -2.35
C GLN A 22 17.83 0.24 -1.14
N ASN A 23 17.24 -0.02 0.04
CA ASN A 23 17.60 0.63 1.31
C ASN A 23 17.81 2.14 1.16
N GLY A 24 16.96 2.77 0.35
CA GLY A 24 16.93 4.20 0.14
C GLY A 24 16.16 4.94 1.23
N TYR A 25 16.02 6.22 1.03
CA TYR A 25 15.35 7.13 1.97
C TYR A 25 14.17 7.82 1.30
N LEU A 26 13.01 7.71 1.89
CA LEU A 26 11.84 8.51 1.55
C LEU A 26 11.75 9.67 2.52
N ALA A 27 11.67 10.88 2.01
CA ALA A 27 11.44 12.08 2.80
C ALA A 27 10.04 12.64 2.54
N ALA A 28 9.35 12.97 3.61
CA ALA A 28 8.06 13.65 3.55
C ALA A 28 8.04 14.84 4.52
N GLU A 29 7.27 15.86 4.19
CA GLU A 29 7.04 17.01 5.06
C GLU A 29 5.56 17.32 5.11
N ASN A 30 5.00 17.34 6.31
CA ASN A 30 3.58 17.62 6.54
C ASN A 30 2.64 16.76 5.69
N GLY A 31 2.97 15.47 5.55
CA GLY A 31 2.18 14.51 4.77
C GLY A 31 2.41 14.56 3.26
N VAL A 32 3.34 15.37 2.77
CA VAL A 32 3.69 15.46 1.34
C VAL A 32 5.07 14.86 1.09
N VAL A 33 5.18 13.91 0.17
CA VAL A 33 6.45 13.32 -0.21
C VAL A 33 7.33 14.34 -0.92
N LEU A 34 8.53 14.57 -0.40
CA LEU A 34 9.55 15.45 -1.00
C LEU A 34 10.37 14.71 -2.04
N GLY A 35 10.63 13.43 -1.84
CA GLY A 35 11.38 12.60 -2.77
C GLY A 35 11.87 11.31 -2.17
N VAL A 36 12.47 10.48 -3.05
CA VAL A 36 13.13 9.23 -2.72
C VAL A 36 14.61 9.34 -3.14
N TYR A 37 15.50 8.93 -2.25
CA TYR A 37 16.95 9.12 -2.41
C TYR A 37 17.68 7.81 -2.14
N SER A 38 18.70 7.50 -2.94
CA SER A 38 19.57 6.34 -2.71
C SER A 38 20.49 6.51 -1.51
N ALA A 39 20.84 7.77 -1.19
CA ALA A 39 21.62 8.14 -0.01
C ALA A 39 20.95 9.34 0.68
N LEU A 40 21.13 9.44 2.00
CA LEU A 40 20.52 10.54 2.75
C LEU A 40 21.12 11.88 2.34
N PRO A 41 20.33 12.81 1.80
CA PRO A 41 20.81 14.16 1.50
C PRO A 41 21.27 14.90 2.74
N GLU A 42 22.34 15.68 2.62
CA GLU A 42 22.93 16.44 3.73
C GLU A 42 21.93 17.38 4.43
N ARG A 43 20.99 17.94 3.67
CA ARG A 43 19.92 18.82 4.19
C ARG A 43 19.01 18.14 5.22
N PHE A 44 18.99 16.81 5.25
CA PHE A 44 18.23 16.02 6.23
C PHE A 44 19.10 15.46 7.33
N SER A 45 20.37 15.86 7.41
CA SER A 45 21.28 15.45 8.48
C SER A 45 20.71 15.83 9.85
N GLY A 46 20.76 14.89 10.79
CA GLY A 46 20.21 15.07 12.14
C GLY A 46 18.70 14.85 12.28
N VAL A 47 17.96 14.66 11.19
CA VAL A 47 16.54 14.27 11.26
C VAL A 47 16.46 12.78 11.61
N PRO A 48 15.66 12.38 12.61
CA PRO A 48 15.48 10.99 12.96
C PRO A 48 14.94 10.17 11.78
N VAL A 49 15.50 8.98 11.57
CA VAL A 49 15.10 8.06 10.51
C VAL A 49 14.34 6.89 11.11
N THR A 50 13.14 6.61 10.62
CA THR A 50 12.45 5.35 10.90
C THR A 50 13.05 4.28 9.98
N ASP A 51 13.77 3.34 10.58
CA ASP A 51 14.60 2.36 9.86
C ASP A 51 13.85 1.06 9.61
N TYR A 52 13.49 0.82 8.36
CA TYR A 52 12.94 -0.44 7.87
C TYR A 52 13.91 -1.12 6.88
N THR A 53 15.20 -1.11 7.21
CA THR A 53 16.24 -1.76 6.38
C THR A 53 15.84 -3.18 5.99
N ASN A 54 15.96 -3.52 4.71
CA ASN A 54 15.56 -4.79 4.10
C ASN A 54 14.04 -5.08 4.11
N GLN A 55 13.21 -4.12 4.45
CA GLN A 55 11.75 -4.22 4.31
C GLN A 55 11.25 -3.39 3.12
N LEU A 56 10.11 -3.79 2.60
CA LEU A 56 9.47 -3.07 1.48
C LEU A 56 8.70 -1.86 2.00
N VAL A 57 8.89 -0.74 1.34
CA VAL A 57 8.14 0.50 1.54
C VAL A 57 7.47 0.85 0.22
N LEU A 58 6.16 0.86 0.19
CA LEU A 58 5.38 1.15 -1.01
C LEU A 58 4.16 1.99 -0.67
N GLN A 59 3.55 2.56 -1.70
CA GLN A 59 2.31 3.32 -1.56
C GLN A 59 1.19 2.44 -1.01
N GLY A 60 0.30 3.04 -0.22
CA GLY A 60 -0.93 2.37 0.19
C GLY A 60 -1.78 2.00 -1.02
N PHE A 61 -2.49 0.89 -0.91
CA PHE A 61 -3.39 0.46 -1.97
C PHE A 61 -4.64 1.32 -2.01
N CYS A 62 -5.13 1.56 -3.22
CA CYS A 62 -6.39 2.23 -3.48
C CYS A 62 -7.29 1.29 -4.28
N ASP A 63 -8.43 0.94 -3.72
CA ASP A 63 -9.45 0.15 -4.41
C ASP A 63 -10.71 1.01 -4.54
N MET A 64 -11.03 1.38 -5.77
CA MET A 64 -12.16 2.26 -6.09
C MET A 64 -13.49 1.51 -6.16
N HIS A 65 -13.47 0.18 -6.16
CA HIS A 65 -14.67 -0.66 -6.20
C HIS A 65 -14.47 -1.88 -5.32
N LEU A 66 -14.89 -1.79 -4.08
CA LEU A 66 -14.69 -2.79 -3.04
C LEU A 66 -15.98 -3.05 -2.28
N HIS A 67 -16.26 -4.34 -2.03
CA HIS A 67 -17.33 -4.81 -1.15
C HIS A 67 -16.71 -5.38 0.13
N ALA A 68 -16.25 -4.51 1.02
CA ALA A 68 -15.59 -4.91 2.27
C ALA A 68 -16.39 -5.90 3.13
N PRO A 69 -17.74 -5.81 3.24
CA PRO A 69 -18.53 -6.78 3.99
C PRO A 69 -18.45 -8.21 3.44
N GLN A 70 -18.02 -8.39 2.20
CA GLN A 70 -17.85 -9.72 1.58
C GLN A 70 -16.56 -10.43 1.98
N TYR A 71 -15.64 -9.74 2.66
CA TYR A 71 -14.32 -10.30 3.03
C TYR A 71 -14.43 -11.68 3.74
N PRO A 72 -15.36 -11.91 4.70
CA PRO A 72 -15.46 -13.21 5.38
C PRO A 72 -15.88 -14.37 4.48
N MET A 73 -16.41 -14.08 3.29
CA MET A 73 -16.90 -15.09 2.35
C MET A 73 -16.06 -15.23 1.08
N LEU A 74 -14.84 -14.68 1.06
CA LEU A 74 -13.93 -14.79 -0.08
C LEU A 74 -13.73 -16.26 -0.48
N GLY A 75 -13.90 -16.54 -1.78
CA GLY A 75 -13.75 -17.88 -2.34
C GLY A 75 -14.91 -18.84 -2.09
N MET A 76 -15.98 -18.42 -1.39
CA MET A 76 -17.14 -19.27 -1.10
C MET A 76 -18.15 -19.26 -2.27
N GLY A 77 -18.66 -20.43 -2.62
CA GLY A 77 -19.71 -20.59 -3.64
C GLY A 77 -19.28 -20.21 -5.06
N MET A 78 -18.00 -20.35 -5.38
CA MET A 78 -17.43 -19.98 -6.69
C MET A 78 -18.00 -20.78 -7.87
N ASP A 79 -18.65 -21.89 -7.60
CA ASP A 79 -19.31 -22.78 -8.56
C ASP A 79 -20.78 -22.41 -8.84
N LEU A 80 -21.32 -21.45 -8.09
CA LEU A 80 -22.71 -21.03 -8.22
C LEU A 80 -22.91 -19.95 -9.28
N PRO A 81 -24.04 -19.97 -10.01
CA PRO A 81 -24.47 -18.82 -10.80
C PRO A 81 -24.63 -17.59 -9.94
N LEU A 82 -24.44 -16.39 -10.51
CA LEU A 82 -24.42 -15.11 -9.79
C LEU A 82 -25.61 -14.93 -8.83
N MET A 83 -26.84 -15.14 -9.29
CA MET A 83 -28.02 -14.91 -8.46
C MET A 83 -28.16 -15.90 -7.32
N ASP A 84 -27.71 -17.14 -7.51
CA ASP A 84 -27.71 -18.16 -6.47
C ASP A 84 -26.61 -17.87 -5.44
N TRP A 85 -25.44 -17.43 -5.88
CA TRP A 85 -24.34 -16.97 -5.03
C TRP A 85 -24.76 -15.76 -4.18
N LEU A 86 -25.40 -14.76 -4.78
CA LEU A 86 -25.88 -13.57 -4.06
C LEU A 86 -26.86 -13.97 -2.93
N LYS A 87 -27.83 -14.83 -3.21
CA LYS A 87 -28.81 -15.29 -2.22
C LYS A 87 -28.23 -16.18 -1.14
N ALA A 88 -27.34 -17.10 -1.51
CA ALA A 88 -26.76 -18.06 -0.58
C ALA A 88 -25.76 -17.44 0.38
N TYR A 89 -24.93 -16.51 -0.08
CA TYR A 89 -23.79 -15.96 0.66
C TYR A 89 -23.82 -14.45 0.80
N THR A 90 -23.85 -13.71 -0.30
CA THR A 90 -23.58 -12.28 -0.32
C THR A 90 -24.58 -11.48 0.51
N PHE A 91 -25.88 -11.62 0.23
CA PHE A 91 -26.91 -10.85 0.94
C PHE A 91 -26.94 -11.14 2.44
N LYS A 92 -26.67 -12.38 2.83
CA LYS A 92 -26.59 -12.77 4.24
C LYS A 92 -25.37 -12.21 4.94
N THR A 93 -24.25 -12.14 4.24
CA THR A 93 -22.98 -11.63 4.78
C THR A 93 -23.01 -10.11 4.89
N GLU A 94 -23.50 -9.41 3.86
CA GLU A 94 -23.60 -7.96 3.86
C GLU A 94 -24.66 -7.41 4.82
N ALA A 95 -25.66 -8.20 5.17
CA ALA A 95 -26.71 -7.82 6.12
C ALA A 95 -26.28 -7.86 7.60
N ARG A 96 -25.11 -8.38 7.90
CA ARG A 96 -24.55 -8.46 9.27
C ARG A 96 -23.81 -7.19 9.63
#